data_c5dea1b9844ea11f091ae95f579d9739
#
_entry.id   c5dea1b9844ea11f091ae95f579d9739
#
_cell.length_a   1.000
_cell.length_b   1.000
_cell.length_c   1.000
_cell.angle_alpha   90.00
_cell.angle_beta   90.00
_cell.angle_gamma   90.00
#
_symmetry.space_group_name_H-M   'P 1'
#
loop_
_entity.id
_entity.type
_entity.pdbx_description
1 polymer ?
#
loop_
_entity_poly.entity_id
_entity_poly.type
_entity_poly.pdbx_seq_one_letter_code
_entity_poly.pdbx_strand_id
1 'polypeptide(L)'
;AKFPTYGDFADLDLTSLKAGARVSYNPEKHTPSDFALWKFTPEGETRDMQWTTPADLTDEHQERPGFPGWHLECSAMAMELLGDSIDIHTGGIDHIPVHHTNEIAQSEAASGQLFAYYWLHNNHLKVDGTKISKSLGNGYTLHDLSKHGFDPLDFRLFILQSHYRTEGNFTFENLTAAKNRRLHWRNIAALRHQTHDRLSPQGRIEEDSATVSLYAAGKALLEALADDL
;
A
#
# COMPACT_ATOMS: atom_id res chain seq x y z
N ALA A 1 -13.14 18.71 -18.83
CA ALA A 1 -12.52 19.84 -18.11
C ALA A 1 -11.08 19.46 -17.75
N LYS A 2 -10.15 20.40 -17.86
CA LYS A 2 -8.76 20.17 -17.43
C LYS A 2 -8.69 20.35 -15.91
N PHE A 3 -8.15 19.39 -15.22
CA PHE A 3 -7.84 19.52 -13.80
C PHE A 3 -6.55 20.33 -13.65
N PRO A 4 -6.57 21.55 -13.05
CA PRO A 4 -5.48 22.50 -13.20
C PRO A 4 -4.18 22.08 -12.51
N THR A 5 -4.28 21.29 -11.44
CA THR A 5 -3.15 20.80 -10.62
C THR A 5 -2.76 19.35 -10.96
N TYR A 6 -3.19 18.86 -12.16
CA TYR A 6 -2.83 17.51 -12.58
C TYR A 6 -1.32 17.35 -12.72
N GLY A 7 -0.77 16.40 -11.98
CA GLY A 7 0.65 16.08 -12.00
C GLY A 7 1.48 16.75 -10.90
N ASP A 8 0.94 17.75 -10.19
CA ASP A 8 1.66 18.46 -9.11
C ASP A 8 2.08 17.51 -7.99
N PHE A 9 1.19 16.58 -7.63
CA PHE A 9 1.46 15.58 -6.59
C PHE A 9 2.70 14.72 -6.85
N ALA A 10 2.97 14.41 -8.11
CA ALA A 10 4.06 13.54 -8.53
C ALA A 10 5.22 14.31 -9.20
N ASP A 11 5.19 15.64 -9.18
CA ASP A 11 6.15 16.51 -9.87
C ASP A 11 6.34 16.10 -11.36
N LEU A 12 5.22 15.86 -12.06
CA LEU A 12 5.24 15.37 -13.43
C LEU A 12 5.55 16.48 -14.43
N ASP A 13 6.60 16.31 -15.20
CA ASP A 13 6.80 17.10 -16.41
C ASP A 13 5.84 16.64 -17.52
N LEU A 14 4.66 17.26 -17.56
CA LEU A 14 3.63 16.94 -18.55
C LEU A 14 4.07 17.26 -20.00
N THR A 15 5.07 18.12 -20.18
CA THR A 15 5.57 18.51 -21.49
C THR A 15 6.47 17.45 -22.11
N SER A 16 7.11 16.63 -21.28
CA SER A 16 7.98 15.52 -21.72
C SER A 16 7.23 14.23 -22.02
N LEU A 17 5.93 14.15 -21.69
CA LEU A 17 5.13 12.94 -21.91
C LEU A 17 4.99 12.63 -23.40
N LYS A 18 5.51 11.48 -23.83
CA LYS A 18 5.40 10.99 -25.19
C LYS A 18 4.22 10.02 -25.31
N ALA A 19 3.32 10.31 -26.26
CA ALA A 19 2.25 9.39 -26.62
C ALA A 19 2.85 8.04 -27.08
N GLY A 20 2.32 6.91 -26.59
CA GLY A 20 2.76 5.58 -27.00
C GLY A 20 4.00 5.03 -26.27
N ALA A 21 4.58 5.75 -25.31
CA ALA A 21 5.81 5.30 -24.62
C ALA A 21 5.62 4.04 -23.76
N ARG A 22 4.44 3.83 -23.17
CA ARG A 22 4.11 2.68 -22.30
C ARG A 22 2.92 1.86 -22.78
N VAL A 23 2.02 2.47 -23.55
CA VAL A 23 0.79 1.87 -24.05
C VAL A 23 0.66 2.26 -25.51
N SER A 24 0.07 1.42 -26.35
CA SER A 24 -0.21 1.72 -27.74
C SER A 24 -0.88 3.08 -27.90
N TYR A 25 -0.48 3.81 -28.93
CA TYR A 25 -1.09 5.11 -29.25
C TYR A 25 -2.61 4.96 -29.39
N ASN A 26 -3.36 5.75 -28.64
CA ASN A 26 -4.81 5.85 -28.78
C ASN A 26 -5.17 7.21 -29.39
N PRO A 27 -5.76 7.26 -30.59
CA PRO A 27 -6.13 8.50 -31.27
C PRO A 27 -7.28 9.27 -30.58
N GLU A 28 -8.02 8.62 -29.66
CA GLU A 28 -9.10 9.27 -28.89
C GLU A 28 -8.56 10.18 -27.78
N LYS A 29 -7.28 10.06 -27.41
CA LYS A 29 -6.66 10.94 -26.43
C LYS A 29 -6.38 12.31 -27.02
N HIS A 30 -6.83 13.37 -26.37
CA HIS A 30 -6.49 14.75 -26.72
C HIS A 30 -5.09 15.13 -26.24
N THR A 31 -4.67 14.58 -25.09
CA THR A 31 -3.32 14.77 -24.54
C THR A 31 -2.71 13.44 -24.10
N PRO A 32 -1.37 13.32 -24.04
CA PRO A 32 -0.72 12.10 -23.57
C PRO A 32 -1.12 11.70 -22.14
N SER A 33 -1.48 12.68 -21.30
CA SER A 33 -1.89 12.48 -19.90
C SER A 33 -3.35 12.04 -19.75
N ASP A 34 -4.16 12.08 -20.81
CA ASP A 34 -5.55 11.61 -20.70
C ASP A 34 -5.60 10.13 -20.37
N PHE A 35 -6.55 9.77 -19.50
CA PHE A 35 -6.78 8.40 -19.07
C PHE A 35 -8.27 8.05 -19.16
N ALA A 36 -8.56 6.74 -19.30
CA ALA A 36 -9.93 6.28 -19.46
C ALA A 36 -10.67 6.25 -18.13
N LEU A 37 -11.79 6.95 -18.05
CA LEU A 37 -12.77 6.82 -16.96
C LEU A 37 -13.69 5.64 -17.21
N TRP A 38 -14.06 5.38 -18.46
CA TRP A 38 -14.90 4.27 -18.87
C TRP A 38 -14.26 3.59 -20.09
N LYS A 39 -14.37 2.28 -20.16
CA LYS A 39 -13.86 1.46 -21.27
C LYS A 39 -14.99 0.63 -21.83
N PHE A 40 -15.10 0.58 -23.15
CA PHE A 40 -16.05 -0.31 -23.80
C PHE A 40 -15.53 -1.74 -23.88
N THR A 41 -16.40 -2.71 -23.67
CA THR A 41 -16.07 -4.10 -23.93
C THR A 41 -15.86 -4.28 -25.44
N PRO A 42 -14.74 -4.89 -25.88
CA PRO A 42 -14.52 -5.14 -27.31
C PRO A 42 -15.64 -5.98 -27.94
N GLU A 43 -15.91 -5.75 -29.22
CA GLU A 43 -16.93 -6.52 -29.94
C GLU A 43 -16.58 -8.02 -29.95
N GLY A 44 -17.56 -8.85 -29.64
CA GLY A 44 -17.39 -10.29 -29.58
C GLY A 44 -16.76 -10.82 -28.29
N GLU A 45 -16.39 -9.93 -27.37
CA GLU A 45 -15.94 -10.31 -26.02
C GLU A 45 -17.06 -10.20 -25.00
N THR A 46 -16.98 -11.05 -23.96
CA THR A 46 -17.84 -11.00 -22.78
C THR A 46 -16.96 -10.89 -21.54
N ARG A 47 -17.35 -10.05 -20.59
CA ARG A 47 -16.66 -9.90 -19.30
C ARG A 47 -17.64 -10.23 -18.18
N ASP A 48 -17.17 -10.87 -17.13
CA ASP A 48 -17.99 -11.16 -15.94
C ASP A 48 -18.49 -9.86 -15.27
N MET A 49 -17.66 -8.80 -15.31
CA MET A 49 -18.00 -7.49 -14.79
C MET A 49 -18.04 -6.47 -15.94
N GLN A 50 -19.24 -6.21 -16.40
CA GLN A 50 -19.55 -5.17 -17.37
C GLN A 50 -20.98 -4.66 -17.15
N TRP A 51 -21.23 -3.43 -17.54
CA TRP A 51 -22.50 -2.74 -17.40
C TRP A 51 -22.87 -2.04 -18.69
N THR A 52 -24.14 -1.69 -18.84
CA THR A 52 -24.56 -0.77 -19.89
C THR A 52 -23.87 0.58 -19.70
N THR A 53 -23.32 1.14 -20.76
CA THR A 53 -22.67 2.45 -20.70
C THR A 53 -23.68 3.50 -20.21
N PRO A 54 -23.35 4.32 -19.19
CA PRO A 54 -24.20 5.42 -18.76
C PRO A 54 -24.50 6.40 -19.89
N ALA A 55 -25.76 6.82 -19.98
CA ALA A 55 -26.28 7.65 -21.08
C ALA A 55 -25.60 9.04 -21.18
N ASP A 56 -25.11 9.55 -20.06
CA ASP A 56 -24.42 10.83 -19.95
C ASP A 56 -22.96 10.80 -20.42
N LEU A 57 -22.39 9.61 -20.63
CA LEU A 57 -21.01 9.48 -21.15
C LEU A 57 -20.92 9.63 -22.65
N THR A 58 -21.89 9.10 -23.40
CA THR A 58 -21.97 9.24 -24.86
C THR A 58 -23.31 8.79 -25.42
N ASP A 59 -23.91 9.59 -26.26
CA ASP A 59 -25.15 9.26 -26.96
C ASP A 59 -24.97 8.17 -28.02
N GLU A 60 -23.76 8.05 -28.60
CA GLU A 60 -23.47 7.14 -29.72
C GLU A 60 -23.28 5.68 -29.26
N HIS A 61 -23.08 5.44 -27.95
CA HIS A 61 -22.69 4.14 -27.43
C HIS A 61 -23.53 3.65 -26.24
N GLN A 62 -24.73 4.20 -26.05
CA GLN A 62 -25.59 3.93 -24.88
C GLN A 62 -25.86 2.44 -24.62
N GLU A 63 -26.02 1.63 -25.67
CA GLU A 63 -26.29 0.20 -25.56
C GLU A 63 -25.03 -0.67 -25.49
N ARG A 64 -23.87 -0.07 -25.66
CA ARG A 64 -22.61 -0.80 -25.66
C ARG A 64 -22.18 -1.16 -24.26
N PRO A 65 -21.88 -2.43 -23.96
CA PRO A 65 -21.37 -2.82 -22.65
C PRO A 65 -19.99 -2.24 -22.40
N GLY A 66 -19.72 -1.90 -21.14
CA GLY A 66 -18.45 -1.34 -20.75
C GLY A 66 -18.17 -1.52 -19.25
N PHE A 67 -17.07 -0.99 -18.79
CA PHE A 67 -16.60 -1.08 -17.42
C PHE A 67 -15.78 0.14 -17.02
N PRO A 68 -15.72 0.48 -15.72
CA PRO A 68 -14.95 1.61 -15.23
C PRO A 68 -13.45 1.45 -15.50
N GLY A 69 -12.75 2.56 -15.65
CA GLY A 69 -11.31 2.58 -15.64
C GLY A 69 -10.77 2.26 -14.24
N TRP A 70 -9.63 1.62 -14.16
CA TRP A 70 -9.01 1.17 -12.90
C TRP A 70 -8.92 2.26 -11.81
N HIS A 71 -8.57 3.48 -12.21
CA HIS A 71 -8.46 4.59 -11.25
C HIS A 71 -9.84 5.03 -10.72
N LEU A 72 -10.86 4.96 -11.57
CA LEU A 72 -12.22 5.32 -11.18
C LEU A 72 -12.81 4.35 -10.15
N GLU A 73 -12.47 3.07 -10.24
CA GLU A 73 -12.91 2.06 -9.27
C GLU A 73 -12.49 2.45 -7.86
N CYS A 74 -11.21 2.78 -7.67
CA CYS A 74 -10.68 3.15 -6.34
C CYS A 74 -11.27 4.48 -5.85
N SER A 75 -11.35 5.51 -6.70
CA SER A 75 -11.97 6.79 -6.32
C SER A 75 -13.42 6.61 -5.89
N ALA A 76 -14.23 5.90 -6.68
CA ALA A 76 -15.64 5.70 -6.39
C ALA A 76 -15.85 4.90 -5.10
N MET A 77 -15.08 3.82 -4.89
CA MET A 77 -15.19 3.01 -3.67
C MET A 77 -14.74 3.77 -2.43
N ALA A 78 -13.66 4.55 -2.52
CA ALA A 78 -13.18 5.34 -1.40
C ALA A 78 -14.19 6.42 -1.01
N MET A 79 -14.70 7.18 -1.98
CA MET A 79 -15.69 8.25 -1.73
C MET A 79 -17.01 7.69 -1.20
N GLU A 80 -17.50 6.57 -1.71
CA GLU A 80 -18.75 5.93 -1.26
C GLU A 80 -18.65 5.43 0.20
N LEU A 81 -17.52 4.83 0.56
CA LEU A 81 -17.37 4.15 1.85
C LEU A 81 -16.79 5.04 2.94
N LEU A 82 -15.95 6.01 2.59
CA LEU A 82 -15.16 6.82 3.53
C LEU A 82 -15.49 8.32 3.44
N GLY A 83 -16.24 8.75 2.42
CA GLY A 83 -16.57 10.15 2.17
C GLY A 83 -15.66 10.82 1.16
N ASP A 84 -15.95 12.09 0.85
CA ASP A 84 -15.28 12.86 -0.20
C ASP A 84 -13.82 13.17 0.13
N SER A 85 -13.44 13.10 1.40
CA SER A 85 -12.11 13.38 1.90
C SER A 85 -11.73 12.33 2.93
N ILE A 86 -10.53 11.77 2.81
CA ILE A 86 -10.02 10.71 3.69
C ILE A 86 -8.75 11.17 4.41
N ASP A 87 -8.51 10.63 5.60
CA ASP A 87 -7.31 11.02 6.37
C ASP A 87 -6.04 10.46 5.74
N ILE A 88 -6.02 9.17 5.44
CA ILE A 88 -4.82 8.46 4.98
C ILE A 88 -5.14 7.63 3.74
N HIS A 89 -4.33 7.80 2.69
CA HIS A 89 -4.35 6.96 1.49
C HIS A 89 -2.98 6.31 1.28
N THR A 90 -2.96 5.02 0.94
CA THR A 90 -1.72 4.25 0.89
C THR A 90 -1.55 3.52 -0.45
N GLY A 91 -0.29 3.27 -0.84
CA GLY A 91 0.01 2.46 -2.03
C GLY A 91 1.49 2.18 -2.19
N GLY A 92 1.87 1.59 -3.29
CA GLY A 92 3.27 1.47 -3.70
C GLY A 92 3.79 2.76 -4.33
N ILE A 93 5.09 2.97 -4.33
CA ILE A 93 5.72 4.14 -4.97
C ILE A 93 5.39 4.25 -6.46
N ASP A 94 5.08 3.15 -7.12
CA ASP A 94 4.67 3.09 -8.53
C ASP A 94 3.28 3.70 -8.78
N HIS A 95 2.46 3.85 -7.75
CA HIS A 95 1.17 4.50 -7.85
C HIS A 95 1.25 6.03 -7.93
N ILE A 96 2.30 6.64 -7.38
CA ILE A 96 2.47 8.10 -7.33
C ILE A 96 2.28 8.76 -8.70
N PRO A 97 3.04 8.36 -9.75
CA PRO A 97 3.03 9.10 -11.02
C PRO A 97 1.79 8.88 -11.88
N VAL A 98 0.98 7.85 -11.58
CA VAL A 98 -0.16 7.49 -12.44
C VAL A 98 -1.43 7.28 -11.62
N HIS A 99 -1.48 6.22 -10.79
CA HIS A 99 -2.73 5.81 -10.14
C HIS A 99 -3.26 6.86 -9.18
N HIS A 100 -2.46 7.26 -8.20
CA HIS A 100 -2.86 8.26 -7.21
C HIS A 100 -3.03 9.67 -7.81
N THR A 101 -2.18 10.05 -8.76
CA THR A 101 -2.36 11.30 -9.51
C THR A 101 -3.72 11.34 -10.23
N ASN A 102 -4.14 10.21 -10.80
CA ASN A 102 -5.43 10.11 -11.46
C ASN A 102 -6.61 10.07 -10.46
N GLU A 103 -6.45 9.39 -9.31
CA GLU A 103 -7.46 9.40 -8.24
C GLU A 103 -7.68 10.80 -7.69
N ILE A 104 -6.61 11.57 -7.44
CA ILE A 104 -6.69 12.98 -7.04
C ILE A 104 -7.52 13.77 -8.05
N ALA A 105 -7.16 13.68 -9.32
CA ALA A 105 -7.86 14.42 -10.37
C ALA A 105 -9.34 14.05 -10.48
N GLN A 106 -9.70 12.77 -10.30
CA GLN A 106 -11.09 12.32 -10.35
C GLN A 106 -11.89 12.75 -9.13
N SER A 107 -11.36 12.44 -7.94
CA SER A 107 -12.06 12.67 -6.68
C SER A 107 -12.22 14.15 -6.38
N GLU A 108 -11.16 14.94 -6.54
CA GLU A 108 -11.20 16.39 -6.28
C GLU A 108 -12.01 17.15 -7.35
N ALA A 109 -11.99 16.70 -8.61
CA ALA A 109 -12.85 17.29 -9.63
C ALA A 109 -14.34 16.98 -9.40
N ALA A 110 -14.67 15.84 -8.81
CA ALA A 110 -16.04 15.44 -8.50
C ALA A 110 -16.57 16.10 -7.23
N SER A 111 -15.78 16.14 -6.16
CA SER A 111 -16.21 16.62 -4.84
C SER A 111 -15.94 18.11 -4.60
N GLY A 112 -14.93 18.67 -5.25
CA GLY A 112 -14.41 20.01 -4.96
C GLY A 112 -13.62 20.09 -3.65
N GLN A 113 -13.26 18.95 -3.05
CA GLN A 113 -12.55 18.84 -1.78
C GLN A 113 -11.21 18.12 -1.96
N LEU A 114 -10.27 18.31 -1.04
CA LEU A 114 -9.03 17.56 -0.99
C LEU A 114 -9.35 16.07 -0.78
N PHE A 115 -8.81 15.20 -1.64
CA PHE A 115 -9.12 13.77 -1.58
C PHE A 115 -8.49 13.07 -0.38
N ALA A 116 -7.20 13.29 -0.11
CA ALA A 116 -6.53 12.68 1.03
C ALA A 116 -5.53 13.64 1.68
N TYR A 117 -5.51 13.66 3.03
CA TYR A 117 -4.61 14.52 3.80
C TYR A 117 -3.19 13.95 3.87
N TYR A 118 -3.05 12.63 4.05
CA TYR A 118 -1.76 11.96 4.18
C TYR A 118 -1.62 10.84 3.16
N TRP A 119 -0.48 10.82 2.50
CA TRP A 119 -0.13 9.81 1.50
C TRP A 119 1.06 9.01 1.97
N LEU A 120 0.89 7.69 2.12
CA LEU A 120 1.96 6.78 2.49
C LEU A 120 2.29 5.84 1.35
N HIS A 121 3.54 5.83 0.92
CA HIS A 121 4.00 4.99 -0.18
C HIS A 121 5.11 4.06 0.27
N ASN A 122 4.86 2.77 0.20
CA ASN A 122 5.88 1.77 0.45
C ASN A 122 6.68 1.45 -0.81
N ASN A 123 7.95 1.12 -0.61
CA ASN A 123 8.80 0.68 -1.69
C ASN A 123 8.56 -0.80 -2.06
N HIS A 124 9.15 -1.24 -3.15
CA HIS A 124 9.02 -2.60 -3.65
C HIS A 124 9.74 -3.62 -2.76
N LEU A 125 9.22 -4.84 -2.76
CA LEU A 125 9.90 -6.01 -2.22
C LEU A 125 10.48 -6.82 -3.38
N LYS A 126 11.78 -7.05 -3.37
CA LYS A 126 12.47 -7.99 -4.24
C LYS A 126 12.58 -9.36 -3.60
N VAL A 127 12.80 -10.38 -4.39
CA VAL A 127 13.13 -11.73 -3.96
C VAL A 127 14.50 -12.08 -4.55
N ASP A 128 15.45 -12.41 -3.68
CA ASP A 128 16.85 -12.70 -4.07
C ASP A 128 17.44 -11.63 -5.02
N GLY A 129 17.19 -10.34 -4.69
CA GLY A 129 17.65 -9.20 -5.48
C GLY A 129 16.90 -8.96 -6.79
N THR A 130 15.89 -9.78 -7.11
CA THR A 130 15.17 -9.74 -8.38
C THR A 130 13.70 -9.33 -8.18
N LYS A 131 13.16 -8.53 -9.11
CA LYS A 131 11.73 -8.17 -9.09
C LYS A 131 10.85 -9.41 -9.13
N ILE A 132 9.80 -9.42 -8.30
CA ILE A 132 8.79 -10.50 -8.30
C ILE A 132 8.08 -10.53 -9.66
N SER A 133 8.02 -11.70 -10.27
CA SER A 133 7.38 -11.90 -11.57
C SER A 133 6.78 -13.31 -11.66
N LYS A 134 5.57 -13.40 -12.21
CA LYS A 134 4.92 -14.70 -12.47
C LYS A 134 5.74 -15.57 -13.43
N SER A 135 6.40 -14.96 -14.42
CA SER A 135 7.23 -15.67 -15.39
C SER A 135 8.51 -16.25 -14.79
N LEU A 136 9.02 -15.64 -13.71
CA LEU A 136 10.19 -16.13 -12.98
C LEU A 136 9.82 -17.14 -11.90
N GLY A 137 8.55 -17.27 -11.54
CA GLY A 137 8.10 -18.16 -10.48
C GLY A 137 8.70 -17.85 -9.09
N ASN A 138 9.19 -16.62 -8.90
CA ASN A 138 9.85 -16.18 -7.66
C ASN A 138 8.90 -15.48 -6.68
N GLY A 139 7.58 -15.58 -6.88
CA GLY A 139 6.57 -15.10 -5.94
C GLY A 139 6.20 -16.21 -4.95
N TYR A 140 6.29 -15.92 -3.66
CA TYR A 140 5.89 -16.84 -2.59
C TYR A 140 4.58 -16.36 -1.97
N THR A 141 3.63 -17.29 -1.78
CA THR A 141 2.43 -17.06 -0.97
C THR A 141 2.73 -17.38 0.50
N LEU A 142 1.87 -16.92 1.43
CA LEU A 142 1.98 -17.32 2.84
C LEU A 142 1.87 -18.83 3.02
N HIS A 143 1.11 -19.51 2.15
CA HIS A 143 1.03 -20.97 2.15
C HIS A 143 2.37 -21.63 1.79
N ASP A 144 3.08 -21.07 0.81
CA ASP A 144 4.41 -21.58 0.44
C ASP A 144 5.41 -21.37 1.58
N LEU A 145 5.39 -20.22 2.25
CA LEU A 145 6.22 -19.97 3.43
C LEU A 145 5.91 -20.97 4.55
N SER A 146 4.63 -21.29 4.76
CA SER A 146 4.23 -22.29 5.75
C SER A 146 4.74 -23.69 5.43
N LYS A 147 4.73 -24.10 4.15
CA LYS A 147 5.35 -25.36 3.70
C LYS A 147 6.86 -25.42 3.96
N HIS A 148 7.54 -24.26 3.94
CA HIS A 148 8.95 -24.15 4.30
C HIS A 148 9.18 -24.03 5.82
N GLY A 149 8.14 -24.20 6.63
CA GLY A 149 8.24 -24.20 8.09
C GLY A 149 8.27 -22.82 8.74
N PHE A 150 7.79 -21.79 8.04
CA PHE A 150 7.66 -20.44 8.59
C PHE A 150 6.22 -20.11 8.97
N ASP A 151 6.06 -19.37 10.05
CA ASP A 151 4.80 -18.80 10.48
C ASP A 151 4.56 -17.49 9.69
N PRO A 152 3.32 -17.14 9.30
CA PRO A 152 3.02 -15.83 8.72
C PRO A 152 3.53 -14.63 9.54
N LEU A 153 3.61 -14.76 10.86
CA LEU A 153 4.19 -13.73 11.73
C LEU A 153 5.71 -13.59 11.58
N ASP A 154 6.41 -14.60 11.09
CA ASP A 154 7.84 -14.47 10.75
C ASP A 154 8.01 -13.51 9.57
N PHE A 155 7.15 -13.64 8.54
CA PHE A 155 7.14 -12.76 7.40
C PHE A 155 6.70 -11.34 7.78
N ARG A 156 5.66 -11.21 8.61
CA ARG A 156 5.24 -9.91 9.12
C ARG A 156 6.36 -9.19 9.86
N LEU A 157 7.08 -9.90 10.74
CA LEU A 157 8.21 -9.31 11.45
C LEU A 157 9.35 -8.94 10.49
N PHE A 158 9.65 -9.78 9.50
CA PHE A 158 10.64 -9.47 8.47
C PHE A 158 10.32 -8.13 7.78
N ILE A 159 9.08 -7.92 7.34
CA ILE A 159 8.65 -6.66 6.70
C ILE A 159 8.79 -5.48 7.66
N LEU A 160 8.33 -5.62 8.92
CA LEU A 160 8.33 -4.54 9.91
C LEU A 160 9.73 -4.16 10.43
N GLN A 161 10.77 -4.94 10.12
CA GLN A 161 12.15 -4.63 10.49
C GLN A 161 12.82 -3.63 9.54
N SER A 162 12.21 -3.35 8.41
CA SER A 162 12.71 -2.40 7.43
C SER A 162 11.80 -1.19 7.36
N HIS A 163 12.38 -0.03 7.12
CA HIS A 163 11.61 1.17 6.87
C HIS A 163 10.81 1.01 5.57
N TYR A 164 9.53 1.35 5.57
CA TYR A 164 8.62 1.10 4.45
C TYR A 164 9.01 1.82 3.14
N ARG A 165 9.75 2.93 3.22
CA ARG A 165 10.29 3.66 2.05
C ARG A 165 11.53 3.01 1.46
N THR A 166 12.16 2.05 2.16
CA THR A 166 13.34 1.35 1.69
C THR A 166 12.95 0.15 0.86
N GLU A 167 13.63 -0.07 -0.27
CA GLU A 167 13.41 -1.26 -1.08
C GLU A 167 13.80 -2.51 -0.28
N GLY A 168 12.84 -3.42 -0.09
CA GLY A 168 13.04 -4.66 0.63
C GLY A 168 13.64 -5.75 -0.26
N ASN A 169 14.41 -6.66 0.35
CA ASN A 169 14.89 -7.86 -0.33
C ASN A 169 14.60 -9.10 0.51
N PHE A 170 13.61 -9.86 0.05
CA PHE A 170 13.28 -11.14 0.67
C PHE A 170 14.29 -12.20 0.29
N THR A 171 14.82 -12.86 1.31
CA THR A 171 15.57 -14.13 1.20
C THR A 171 15.13 -15.04 2.33
N PHE A 172 15.23 -16.35 2.17
CA PHE A 172 14.97 -17.30 3.25
C PHE A 172 15.92 -17.15 4.43
N GLU A 173 17.12 -16.65 4.22
CA GLU A 173 18.06 -16.31 5.28
C GLU A 173 17.54 -15.17 6.15
N ASN A 174 17.12 -14.06 5.53
CA ASN A 174 16.55 -12.92 6.22
C ASN A 174 15.26 -13.29 6.95
N LEU A 175 14.42 -14.14 6.34
CA LEU A 175 13.20 -14.65 6.98
C LEU A 175 13.53 -15.53 8.19
N THR A 176 14.60 -16.36 8.11
CA THR A 176 15.08 -17.18 9.23
C THR A 176 15.58 -16.30 10.38
N ALA A 177 16.27 -15.20 10.09
CA ALA A 177 16.68 -14.24 11.10
C ALA A 177 15.47 -13.60 11.82
N ALA A 178 14.43 -13.22 11.06
CA ALA A 178 13.19 -12.70 11.63
C ALA A 178 12.47 -13.76 12.50
N LYS A 179 12.37 -15.01 12.04
CA LYS A 179 11.83 -16.13 12.82
C LYS A 179 12.57 -16.30 14.15
N ASN A 180 13.91 -16.33 14.12
CA ASN A 180 14.71 -16.49 15.32
C ASN A 180 14.48 -15.33 16.31
N ARG A 181 14.39 -14.09 15.81
CA ARG A 181 14.07 -12.91 16.63
C ARG A 181 12.68 -13.01 17.26
N ARG A 182 11.66 -13.42 16.50
CA ARG A 182 10.30 -13.61 17.04
C ARG A 182 10.26 -14.67 18.13
N LEU A 183 10.93 -15.80 17.90
CA LEU A 183 11.02 -16.86 18.90
C LEU A 183 11.76 -16.39 20.17
N HIS A 184 12.83 -15.62 20.00
CA HIS A 184 13.55 -15.03 21.12
C HIS A 184 12.64 -14.09 21.96
N TRP A 185 11.90 -13.21 21.30
CA TRP A 185 10.94 -12.34 21.98
C TRP A 185 9.84 -13.12 22.72
N ARG A 186 9.34 -14.20 22.12
CA ARG A 186 8.37 -15.08 22.79
C ARG A 186 8.96 -15.72 24.04
N ASN A 187 10.20 -16.17 23.98
CA ASN A 187 10.88 -16.76 25.12
C ASN A 187 11.09 -15.73 26.22
N ILE A 188 11.53 -14.52 25.90
CA ILE A 188 11.64 -13.43 26.88
C ILE A 188 10.28 -13.12 27.49
N ALA A 189 9.23 -12.98 26.69
CA ALA A 189 7.88 -12.71 27.19
C ALA A 189 7.36 -13.83 28.11
N ALA A 190 7.76 -15.07 27.88
CA ALA A 190 7.41 -16.20 28.74
C ALA A 190 8.09 -16.16 30.13
N LEU A 191 9.24 -15.46 30.25
CA LEU A 191 9.95 -15.32 31.54
C LEU A 191 9.08 -14.62 32.60
N ARG A 192 8.15 -13.74 32.17
CA ARG A 192 7.19 -13.09 33.09
C ARG A 192 6.38 -14.08 33.93
N HIS A 193 6.20 -15.31 33.43
CA HIS A 193 5.50 -16.37 34.15
C HIS A 193 6.43 -17.27 34.99
N GLN A 194 7.74 -17.08 34.87
CA GLN A 194 8.77 -17.85 35.52
C GLN A 194 9.48 -17.06 36.62
N THR A 195 9.32 -15.73 36.64
CA THR A 195 9.85 -14.86 37.70
C THR A 195 8.91 -14.89 38.88
N HIS A 196 9.43 -15.22 40.05
CA HIS A 196 8.75 -15.00 41.32
C HIS A 196 9.08 -13.58 41.78
N ASP A 197 8.07 -12.73 41.87
CA ASP A 197 8.24 -11.41 42.46
C ASP A 197 8.76 -11.59 43.90
N ARG A 198 9.93 -11.12 44.17
CA ARG A 198 10.39 -10.93 45.54
C ARG A 198 9.66 -9.69 46.05
N LEU A 199 8.50 -9.93 46.65
CA LEU A 199 7.89 -8.90 47.45
C LEU A 199 8.85 -8.64 48.61
N SER A 200 9.23 -7.38 48.85
CA SER A 200 9.88 -6.99 50.08
C SER A 200 9.00 -7.42 51.27
N PRO A 201 9.55 -7.71 52.45
CA PRO A 201 8.76 -8.06 53.63
C PRO A 201 7.67 -7.05 53.98
N GLN A 202 7.74 -5.84 53.41
CA GLN A 202 6.78 -4.75 53.59
C GLN A 202 5.76 -4.66 52.45
N GLY A 203 5.76 -5.59 51.48
CA GLY A 203 4.81 -5.58 50.35
C GLY A 203 5.00 -4.41 49.35
N ARG A 204 6.12 -3.72 49.39
CA ARG A 204 6.46 -2.65 48.42
C ARG A 204 7.30 -3.23 47.30
N ILE A 205 6.95 -2.87 46.08
CA ILE A 205 7.85 -3.03 44.92
C ILE A 205 8.94 -1.99 45.15
N GLU A 206 10.18 -2.42 45.45
CA GLU A 206 11.31 -1.50 45.41
C GLU A 206 11.53 -1.11 43.95
N GLU A 207 11.47 0.19 43.68
CA GLU A 207 11.90 0.77 42.38
C GLU A 207 13.41 0.55 42.26
N ASP A 208 13.80 -0.61 41.75
CA ASP A 208 15.18 -0.86 41.42
C ASP A 208 15.55 -0.21 40.08
N SER A 209 16.84 -0.14 39.82
CA SER A 209 17.38 0.43 38.58
C SER A 209 16.87 -0.28 37.34
N ALA A 210 16.42 -1.53 37.43
CA ALA A 210 15.88 -2.32 36.32
C ALA A 210 14.48 -1.86 35.94
N THR A 211 13.61 -1.51 36.88
CA THR A 211 12.26 -0.99 36.65
C THR A 211 12.34 0.39 35.97
N VAL A 212 13.25 1.26 36.44
CA VAL A 212 13.49 2.57 35.84
C VAL A 212 14.01 2.41 34.40
N SER A 213 14.91 1.46 34.17
CA SER A 213 15.47 1.16 32.84
C SER A 213 14.40 0.63 31.87
N LEU A 214 13.47 -0.24 32.33
CA LEU A 214 12.36 -0.75 31.51
C LEU A 214 11.39 0.37 31.12
N TYR A 215 11.08 1.29 32.02
CA TYR A 215 10.22 2.43 31.73
C TYR A 215 10.86 3.38 30.71
N ALA A 216 12.15 3.68 30.85
CA ALA A 216 12.91 4.50 29.91
C ALA A 216 12.99 3.84 28.53
N ALA A 217 13.23 2.52 28.46
CA ALA A 217 13.24 1.76 27.22
C ALA A 217 11.87 1.74 26.53
N GLY A 218 10.79 1.59 27.30
CA GLY A 218 9.42 1.66 26.79
C GLY A 218 9.08 3.03 26.21
N LYS A 219 9.48 4.10 26.88
CA LYS A 219 9.30 5.46 26.38
C LYS A 219 10.09 5.71 25.09
N ALA A 220 11.35 5.33 25.05
CA ALA A 220 12.19 5.44 23.85
C ALA A 220 11.63 4.64 22.67
N LEU A 221 11.04 3.46 22.90
CA LEU A 221 10.37 2.69 21.87
C LEU A 221 9.15 3.41 21.31
N LEU A 222 8.32 4.00 22.16
CA LEU A 222 7.14 4.77 21.74
C LEU A 222 7.55 6.01 20.94
N GLU A 223 8.59 6.73 21.38
CA GLU A 223 9.14 7.87 20.66
C GLU A 223 9.66 7.45 19.28
N ALA A 224 10.41 6.36 19.18
CA ALA A 224 10.90 5.85 17.91
C ALA A 224 9.78 5.38 16.95
N LEU A 225 8.69 4.84 17.49
CA LEU A 225 7.52 4.44 16.68
C LEU A 225 6.73 5.67 16.16
N ALA A 226 6.82 6.79 16.85
CA ALA A 226 6.12 8.03 16.50
C ALA A 226 6.93 8.95 15.56
N ASP A 227 8.22 8.68 15.37
CA ASP A 227 9.15 9.59 14.67
C ASP A 227 8.97 9.59 13.14
N ASP A 228 8.20 8.66 12.57
CA ASP A 228 7.96 8.57 11.12
C ASP A 228 6.50 8.92 10.73
N LEU A 229 5.79 9.61 11.58
CA LEU A 229 4.45 10.15 11.31
C LEU A 229 4.53 11.72 11.21
#